data_ae89ee82c0c2a2dd429fa8badfc6ad63
#
_entry.id   ae89ee82c0c2a2dd429fa8badfc6ad63
#
_cell.length_a   1.000
_cell.length_b   1.000
_cell.length_c   1.000
_cell.angle_alpha   90.00
_cell.angle_beta   90.00
_cell.angle_gamma   90.00
#
_symmetry.space_group_name_H-M   'P 1'
#
loop_
_entity.id
_entity.type
_entity.pdbx_description
1 polymer ?
#
loop_
_entity_poly.entity_id
_entity_poly.type
_entity_poly.pdbx_seq_one_letter_code
_entity_poly.pdbx_strand_id
1 'polypeptide(L)'
;MQLTDSHAHIDFPQFDADRDAMLTRAQAAGVTTLLAIGTGPGPEKLDAALPYAEAKDWIYTTVGIHPHEAKEVTPAHLDTLARLAQHPKVIAWGEIGLDYFYDHSPRDLQERVFRQQMELAHAAKLPIIIHCRDAWHDCLALLKEVWKPTGLGGILHCFTSTLEDAHRGIDMDFLVSFTANITYPKAQNIRDVAKALPLEKVLIETDSPYLAPQPVRGKRNEPAYVAEVAKVLANVRDLPVEAIAAQTTENFWRFFPIARPGASHVGESR
;
A
#
# COMPACT_ATOMS: atom_id res chain seq x y z
N MET A 1 -16.21 -12.47 -7.79
CA MET A 1 -15.39 -11.24 -7.97
C MET A 1 -14.05 -11.49 -7.32
N GLN A 2 -12.95 -11.18 -7.99
CA GLN A 2 -11.60 -11.26 -7.41
C GLN A 2 -11.15 -9.83 -7.04
N LEU A 3 -10.68 -9.67 -5.81
CA LEU A 3 -10.23 -8.40 -5.27
C LEU A 3 -8.78 -8.49 -4.81
N THR A 4 -8.06 -7.40 -4.95
CA THR A 4 -6.75 -7.19 -4.33
C THR A 4 -6.88 -6.09 -3.28
N ASP A 5 -6.42 -6.36 -2.05
CA ASP A 5 -6.19 -5.33 -1.04
C ASP A 5 -4.70 -4.95 -1.10
N SER A 6 -4.41 -3.77 -1.64
CA SER A 6 -3.03 -3.35 -1.88
C SER A 6 -2.32 -2.76 -0.66
N HIS A 7 -3.00 -2.68 0.52
CA HIS A 7 -2.40 -2.15 1.73
C HIS A 7 -3.21 -2.50 2.99
N ALA A 8 -2.67 -3.35 3.86
CA ALA A 8 -3.28 -3.71 5.14
C ALA A 8 -2.21 -4.09 6.18
N HIS A 9 -2.39 -3.64 7.44
CA HIS A 9 -1.50 -3.96 8.57
C HIS A 9 -2.02 -5.17 9.35
N ILE A 10 -1.98 -6.35 8.73
CA ILE A 10 -2.57 -7.57 9.30
C ILE A 10 -1.81 -8.14 10.50
N ASP A 11 -0.57 -7.73 10.71
CA ASP A 11 0.30 -8.10 11.82
C ASP A 11 0.00 -7.32 13.12
N PHE A 12 -0.79 -6.25 13.04
CA PHE A 12 -1.07 -5.38 14.17
C PHE A 12 -1.88 -6.07 15.27
N PRO A 13 -1.64 -5.70 16.58
CA PRO A 13 -2.24 -6.38 17.73
C PRO A 13 -3.77 -6.31 17.78
N GLN A 14 -4.39 -5.35 17.06
CA GLN A 14 -5.84 -5.29 16.94
C GLN A 14 -6.46 -6.55 16.32
N PHE A 15 -5.66 -7.36 15.62
CA PHE A 15 -6.09 -8.63 15.01
C PHE A 15 -5.72 -9.88 15.80
N ASP A 16 -4.97 -9.78 16.91
CA ASP A 16 -4.45 -10.94 17.65
C ASP A 16 -5.54 -11.94 18.04
N ALA A 17 -6.71 -11.44 18.41
CA ALA A 17 -7.80 -12.29 18.90
C ALA A 17 -8.49 -13.12 17.79
N ASP A 18 -8.42 -12.69 16.51
CA ASP A 18 -9.20 -13.31 15.42
C ASP A 18 -8.55 -13.23 14.04
N ARG A 19 -7.23 -13.08 13.96
CA ARG A 19 -6.48 -12.87 12.70
C ARG A 19 -6.80 -13.91 11.63
N ASP A 20 -6.78 -15.21 11.95
CA ASP A 20 -7.10 -16.26 10.99
C ASP A 20 -8.57 -16.21 10.54
N ALA A 21 -9.49 -15.91 11.46
CA ALA A 21 -10.90 -15.71 11.11
C ALA A 21 -11.09 -14.47 10.24
N MET A 22 -10.37 -13.38 10.49
CA MET A 22 -10.36 -12.17 9.68
C MET A 22 -9.85 -12.46 8.25
N LEU A 23 -8.75 -13.19 8.10
CA LEU A 23 -8.23 -13.61 6.79
C LEU A 23 -9.21 -14.52 6.05
N THR A 24 -9.91 -15.41 6.77
CA THR A 24 -10.99 -16.25 6.20
C THR A 24 -12.14 -15.39 5.67
N ARG A 25 -12.56 -14.36 6.42
CA ARG A 25 -13.59 -13.40 5.96
C ARG A 25 -13.13 -12.62 4.73
N ALA A 26 -11.85 -12.22 4.67
CA ALA A 26 -11.28 -11.56 3.50
C ALA A 26 -11.42 -12.43 2.24
N GLN A 27 -11.03 -13.70 2.30
CA GLN A 27 -11.20 -14.63 1.17
C GLN A 27 -12.67 -14.86 0.81
N ALA A 28 -13.55 -15.00 1.81
CA ALA A 28 -14.99 -15.15 1.57
C ALA A 28 -15.60 -13.89 0.90
N ALA A 29 -15.04 -12.70 1.13
CA ALA A 29 -15.41 -11.45 0.45
C ALA A 29 -14.84 -11.32 -0.97
N GLY A 30 -13.97 -12.26 -1.37
CA GLY A 30 -13.36 -12.30 -2.70
C GLY A 30 -11.95 -11.72 -2.78
N VAL A 31 -11.29 -11.44 -1.65
CA VAL A 31 -9.88 -11.02 -1.63
C VAL A 31 -9.02 -12.23 -2.00
N THR A 32 -8.36 -12.16 -3.16
CA THR A 32 -7.49 -13.20 -3.68
C THR A 32 -6.01 -12.84 -3.63
N THR A 33 -5.73 -11.57 -3.30
CA THR A 33 -4.38 -11.05 -3.12
C THR A 33 -4.39 -9.97 -2.05
N LEU A 34 -3.42 -10.00 -1.17
CA LEU A 34 -3.26 -9.03 -0.09
C LEU A 34 -1.79 -8.64 0.04
N LEU A 35 -1.53 -7.33 0.10
CA LEU A 35 -0.22 -6.78 0.46
C LEU A 35 -0.23 -6.36 1.92
N ALA A 36 0.42 -7.17 2.75
CA ALA A 36 0.62 -6.90 4.16
C ALA A 36 1.78 -5.91 4.34
N ILE A 37 1.53 -4.82 5.03
CA ILE A 37 2.54 -3.77 5.23
C ILE A 37 3.47 -4.13 6.37
N GLY A 38 4.75 -4.26 6.06
CA GLY A 38 5.78 -4.78 6.95
C GLY A 38 6.53 -3.71 7.74
N THR A 39 5.86 -2.63 8.14
CA THR A 39 6.47 -1.64 9.06
C THR A 39 6.46 -2.11 10.52
N GLY A 40 5.68 -3.15 10.81
CA GLY A 40 5.49 -3.67 12.16
C GLY A 40 4.81 -2.66 13.10
N PRO A 41 4.66 -3.01 14.37
CA PRO A 41 4.22 -2.07 15.41
C PRO A 41 5.35 -1.12 15.87
N GLY A 42 6.43 -1.02 15.10
CA GLY A 42 7.61 -0.18 15.35
C GLY A 42 8.90 -0.88 14.92
N PRO A 43 10.06 -0.16 14.98
CA PRO A 43 11.35 -0.65 14.47
C PRO A 43 11.86 -1.93 15.14
N GLU A 44 11.36 -2.27 16.32
CA GLU A 44 11.70 -3.50 17.06
C GLU A 44 11.16 -4.79 16.41
N LYS A 45 10.22 -4.70 15.45
CA LYS A 45 9.53 -5.84 14.84
C LYS A 45 9.35 -5.65 13.32
N LEU A 46 10.43 -5.39 12.63
CA LEU A 46 10.43 -5.13 11.18
C LEU A 46 10.06 -6.36 10.31
N ASP A 47 10.03 -7.54 10.90
CA ASP A 47 9.66 -8.80 10.25
C ASP A 47 8.23 -9.28 10.61
N ALA A 48 7.45 -8.48 11.36
CA ALA A 48 6.19 -8.92 11.93
C ALA A 48 5.15 -9.42 10.90
N ALA A 49 5.13 -8.87 9.68
CA ALA A 49 4.21 -9.28 8.62
C ALA A 49 4.71 -10.49 7.81
N LEU A 50 6.03 -10.76 7.81
CA LEU A 50 6.64 -11.79 6.97
C LEU A 50 6.11 -13.21 7.24
N PRO A 51 5.92 -13.67 8.50
CA PRO A 51 5.39 -15.02 8.77
C PRO A 51 4.01 -15.26 8.16
N TYR A 52 3.17 -14.22 8.05
CA TYR A 52 1.84 -14.35 7.42
C TYR A 52 1.94 -14.47 5.91
N ALA A 53 2.90 -13.79 5.30
CA ALA A 53 3.15 -13.90 3.87
C ALA A 53 3.77 -15.28 3.51
N GLU A 54 4.64 -15.82 4.35
CA GLU A 54 5.21 -17.17 4.18
C GLU A 54 4.15 -18.27 4.30
N ALA A 55 3.22 -18.11 5.25
CA ALA A 55 2.19 -19.11 5.53
C ALA A 55 1.06 -19.17 4.48
N LYS A 56 0.94 -18.17 3.59
CA LYS A 56 -0.20 -18.07 2.66
C LYS A 56 0.24 -17.56 1.29
N ASP A 57 -0.04 -18.33 0.25
CA ASP A 57 0.42 -18.03 -1.13
C ASP A 57 -0.14 -16.70 -1.67
N TRP A 58 -1.33 -16.30 -1.24
CA TRP A 58 -2.02 -15.09 -1.69
C TRP A 58 -1.64 -13.82 -0.92
N ILE A 59 -0.77 -13.92 0.09
CA ILE A 59 -0.26 -12.78 0.86
C ILE A 59 1.19 -12.51 0.46
N TYR A 60 1.47 -11.26 0.18
CA TYR A 60 2.80 -10.68 0.00
C TYR A 60 3.04 -9.64 1.09
N THR A 61 4.28 -9.18 1.23
CA THR A 61 4.60 -8.18 2.26
C THR A 61 5.57 -7.12 1.73
N THR A 62 5.75 -6.09 2.52
CA THR A 62 6.73 -5.02 2.33
C THR A 62 7.72 -5.01 3.48
N VAL A 63 8.75 -4.18 3.38
CA VAL A 63 9.65 -3.81 4.48
C VAL A 63 9.81 -2.31 4.49
N GLY A 64 9.88 -1.71 5.69
CA GLY A 64 10.04 -0.25 5.81
C GLY A 64 9.88 0.23 7.24
N ILE A 65 10.19 1.51 7.45
CA ILE A 65 9.93 2.21 8.70
C ILE A 65 9.11 3.45 8.39
N HIS A 66 7.94 3.52 9.03
CA HIS A 66 6.98 4.61 8.86
C HIS A 66 7.56 5.94 9.35
N PRO A 67 7.20 7.10 8.77
CA PRO A 67 7.71 8.41 9.19
C PRO A 67 7.50 8.74 10.67
N HIS A 68 6.50 8.17 11.32
CA HIS A 68 6.27 8.35 12.76
C HIS A 68 7.45 7.88 13.61
N GLU A 69 8.13 6.81 13.21
CA GLU A 69 9.25 6.18 13.92
C GLU A 69 10.64 6.67 13.43
N ALA A 70 10.70 7.67 12.55
CA ALA A 70 11.97 8.13 11.98
C ALA A 70 13.02 8.53 13.03
N LYS A 71 12.59 9.04 14.19
CA LYS A 71 13.48 9.40 15.30
C LYS A 71 14.14 8.20 15.98
N GLU A 72 13.59 6.99 15.81
CA GLU A 72 14.05 5.76 16.45
C GLU A 72 14.96 4.93 15.53
N VAL A 73 15.11 5.35 14.27
CA VAL A 73 15.88 4.61 13.27
C VAL A 73 17.35 4.58 13.60
N THR A 74 17.92 3.38 13.60
CA THR A 74 19.36 3.13 13.76
C THR A 74 19.93 2.47 12.51
N PRO A 75 21.26 2.49 12.30
CA PRO A 75 21.87 1.74 11.19
C PRO A 75 21.52 0.25 11.21
N ALA A 76 21.43 -0.38 12.38
CA ALA A 76 21.07 -1.80 12.51
C ALA A 76 19.63 -2.09 12.01
N HIS A 77 18.70 -1.15 12.16
CA HIS A 77 17.35 -1.28 11.59
C HIS A 77 17.41 -1.26 10.05
N LEU A 78 18.19 -0.35 9.46
CA LEU A 78 18.37 -0.26 8.00
C LEU A 78 19.03 -1.53 7.43
N ASP A 79 20.05 -2.06 8.10
CA ASP A 79 20.71 -3.34 7.73
C ASP A 79 19.71 -4.51 7.81
N THR A 80 18.83 -4.51 8.81
CA THR A 80 17.78 -5.54 8.94
C THR A 80 16.79 -5.45 7.80
N LEU A 81 16.31 -4.25 7.44
CA LEU A 81 15.42 -4.05 6.29
C LEU A 81 16.08 -4.52 4.99
N ALA A 82 17.34 -4.16 4.76
CA ALA A 82 18.09 -4.58 3.55
C ALA A 82 18.19 -6.11 3.44
N ARG A 83 18.34 -6.81 4.56
CA ARG A 83 18.34 -8.29 4.60
C ARG A 83 16.94 -8.86 4.35
N LEU A 84 15.89 -8.33 4.99
CA LEU A 84 14.52 -8.77 4.81
C LEU A 84 14.00 -8.53 3.38
N ALA A 85 14.45 -7.45 2.74
CA ALA A 85 14.12 -7.11 1.35
C ALA A 85 14.55 -8.17 0.32
N GLN A 86 15.46 -9.10 0.69
CA GLN A 86 15.86 -10.21 -0.19
C GLN A 86 14.88 -11.38 -0.19
N HIS A 87 13.88 -11.37 0.68
CA HIS A 87 12.92 -12.46 0.78
C HIS A 87 11.91 -12.41 -0.37
N PRO A 88 11.58 -13.54 -1.04
CA PRO A 88 10.74 -13.57 -2.25
C PRO A 88 9.29 -13.11 -2.02
N LYS A 89 8.82 -13.11 -0.78
CA LYS A 89 7.50 -12.57 -0.41
C LYS A 89 7.51 -11.07 -0.19
N VAL A 90 8.68 -10.43 -0.10
CA VAL A 90 8.82 -8.97 -0.02
C VAL A 90 8.86 -8.41 -1.44
N ILE A 91 7.81 -7.68 -1.82
CA ILE A 91 7.62 -7.19 -3.19
C ILE A 91 7.69 -5.68 -3.34
N ALA A 92 7.77 -4.95 -2.23
CA ALA A 92 7.95 -3.50 -2.21
C ALA A 92 8.68 -3.06 -0.95
N TRP A 93 9.21 -1.83 -0.97
CA TRP A 93 9.75 -1.15 0.19
C TRP A 93 8.77 -0.09 0.68
N GLY A 94 8.23 -0.28 1.84
CA GLY A 94 7.21 0.62 2.43
C GLY A 94 6.50 -0.03 3.63
N GLU A 95 5.81 0.76 4.32
CA GLU A 95 5.36 2.13 4.07
C GLU A 95 6.43 3.13 4.54
N ILE A 96 6.83 4.07 3.65
CA ILE A 96 7.82 5.11 3.93
C ILE A 96 7.30 6.47 3.44
N GLY A 97 7.84 7.57 3.91
CA GLY A 97 7.42 8.89 3.43
C GLY A 97 7.45 9.97 4.50
N LEU A 98 6.44 10.86 4.48
CA LEU A 98 6.35 12.03 5.34
C LEU A 98 4.96 12.19 5.97
N ASP A 99 4.92 12.54 7.27
CA ASP A 99 3.70 12.88 8.00
C ASP A 99 3.91 14.17 8.80
N TYR A 100 3.37 15.28 8.28
CA TYR A 100 3.42 16.60 8.92
C TYR A 100 2.15 16.91 9.71
N PHE A 101 1.19 15.99 9.71
CA PHE A 101 -0.03 16.15 10.50
C PHE A 101 0.18 15.73 11.95
N TYR A 102 0.73 14.54 12.18
CA TYR A 102 0.98 14.03 13.52
C TYR A 102 2.33 14.51 14.09
N ASP A 103 3.32 14.74 13.22
CA ASP A 103 4.67 15.25 13.59
C ASP A 103 5.32 14.44 14.74
N HIS A 104 5.11 13.09 14.76
CA HIS A 104 5.66 12.23 15.82
C HIS A 104 7.18 12.14 15.80
N SER A 105 7.80 12.36 14.66
CA SER A 105 9.25 12.53 14.48
C SER A 105 9.55 13.90 13.86
N PRO A 106 10.68 14.56 14.21
CA PRO A 106 11.11 15.80 13.56
C PRO A 106 11.16 15.66 12.04
N ARG A 107 10.71 16.68 11.30
CA ARG A 107 10.57 16.64 9.82
C ARG A 107 11.89 16.41 9.10
N ASP A 108 12.98 17.01 9.58
CA ASP A 108 14.32 16.79 9.06
C ASP A 108 14.78 15.32 9.20
N LEU A 109 14.39 14.65 10.29
CA LEU A 109 14.63 13.23 10.48
C LEU A 109 13.74 12.38 9.56
N GLN A 110 12.46 12.74 9.40
CA GLN A 110 11.58 12.07 8.46
C GLN A 110 12.17 12.10 7.04
N GLU A 111 12.58 13.27 6.54
CA GLU A 111 13.17 13.42 5.21
C GLU A 111 14.47 12.62 5.07
N ARG A 112 15.36 12.68 6.08
CA ARG A 112 16.62 11.92 6.06
C ARG A 112 16.37 10.41 5.98
N VAL A 113 15.50 9.88 6.83
CA VAL A 113 15.18 8.45 6.86
C VAL A 113 14.45 8.03 5.59
N PHE A 114 13.59 8.88 5.04
CA PHE A 114 12.93 8.63 3.77
C PHE A 114 13.94 8.50 2.62
N ARG A 115 14.93 9.41 2.52
CA ARG A 115 16.03 9.33 1.53
C ARG A 115 16.84 8.04 1.69
N GLN A 116 17.25 7.69 2.91
CA GLN A 116 18.01 6.46 3.18
C GLN A 116 17.23 5.21 2.77
N GLN A 117 15.94 5.15 3.05
CA GLN A 117 15.10 4.03 2.66
C GLN A 117 14.89 3.95 1.15
N MET A 118 14.75 5.09 0.44
CA MET A 118 14.72 5.10 -1.03
C MET A 118 16.03 4.56 -1.64
N GLU A 119 17.19 4.90 -1.10
CA GLU A 119 18.48 4.37 -1.56
C GLU A 119 18.56 2.85 -1.38
N LEU A 120 18.10 2.32 -0.25
CA LEU A 120 18.08 0.87 0.02
C LEU A 120 17.07 0.14 -0.86
N ALA A 121 15.87 0.73 -1.07
CA ALA A 121 14.85 0.21 -1.97
C ALA A 121 15.38 0.11 -3.42
N HIS A 122 16.09 1.15 -3.89
CA HIS A 122 16.74 1.15 -5.20
C HIS A 122 17.79 0.05 -5.31
N ALA A 123 18.65 -0.11 -4.29
CA ALA A 123 19.66 -1.19 -4.25
C ALA A 123 19.02 -2.59 -4.28
N ALA A 124 17.85 -2.75 -3.62
CA ALA A 124 17.08 -3.98 -3.64
C ALA A 124 16.23 -4.17 -4.91
N LYS A 125 16.14 -3.15 -5.79
CA LYS A 125 15.26 -3.11 -6.98
C LYS A 125 13.79 -3.31 -6.66
N LEU A 126 13.34 -2.82 -5.52
CA LEU A 126 11.95 -2.87 -5.09
C LEU A 126 11.27 -1.52 -5.32
N PRO A 127 10.04 -1.50 -5.85
CA PRO A 127 9.22 -0.29 -5.87
C PRO A 127 8.88 0.15 -4.44
N ILE A 128 8.44 1.41 -4.28
CA ILE A 128 8.15 1.98 -2.96
C ILE A 128 6.67 2.22 -2.73
N ILE A 129 6.23 2.13 -1.45
CA ILE A 129 4.88 2.49 -1.01
C ILE A 129 4.98 3.71 -0.12
N ILE A 130 4.25 4.76 -0.51
CA ILE A 130 4.40 6.09 0.04
C ILE A 130 3.24 6.44 0.96
N HIS A 131 3.59 6.70 2.21
CA HIS A 131 2.79 7.48 3.14
C HIS A 131 3.03 8.98 2.93
N CYS A 132 1.96 9.74 2.75
CA CYS A 132 2.07 11.19 2.68
C CYS A 132 0.86 11.87 3.32
N ARG A 133 1.08 12.60 4.41
CA ARG A 133 0.01 13.33 5.09
C ARG A 133 0.44 14.76 5.41
N ASP A 134 -0.30 15.73 4.83
CA ASP A 134 -0.01 17.18 4.93
C ASP A 134 1.43 17.58 4.54
N ALA A 135 2.09 16.73 3.69
CA ALA A 135 3.49 16.87 3.27
C ALA A 135 3.68 16.73 1.74
N TRP A 136 2.60 16.82 0.95
CA TRP A 136 2.62 16.49 -0.48
C TRP A 136 3.64 17.28 -1.30
N HIS A 137 3.83 18.57 -0.98
CA HIS A 137 4.81 19.41 -1.66
C HIS A 137 6.23 18.82 -1.55
N ASP A 138 6.67 18.55 -0.33
CA ASP A 138 8.03 18.08 -0.04
C ASP A 138 8.19 16.61 -0.45
N CYS A 139 7.17 15.78 -0.21
CA CYS A 139 7.17 14.38 -0.63
C CYS A 139 7.36 14.24 -2.14
N LEU A 140 6.54 14.93 -2.96
CA LEU A 140 6.66 14.87 -4.42
C LEU A 140 7.95 15.51 -4.93
N ALA A 141 8.51 16.51 -4.23
CA ALA A 141 9.82 17.07 -4.58
C ALA A 141 10.93 16.03 -4.36
N LEU A 142 10.93 15.34 -3.21
CA LEU A 142 11.88 14.28 -2.90
C LEU A 142 11.76 13.10 -3.86
N LEU A 143 10.54 12.66 -4.16
CA LEU A 143 10.31 11.61 -5.14
C LEU A 143 10.82 11.98 -6.53
N LYS A 144 10.63 13.22 -6.96
CA LYS A 144 11.15 13.71 -8.24
C LYS A 144 12.67 13.76 -8.28
N GLU A 145 13.29 14.22 -7.19
CA GLU A 145 14.74 14.36 -7.07
C GLU A 145 15.46 13.02 -6.97
N VAL A 146 14.98 12.15 -6.04
CA VAL A 146 15.71 10.95 -5.63
C VAL A 146 15.18 9.70 -6.31
N TRP A 147 13.84 9.56 -6.43
CA TRP A 147 13.23 8.29 -6.84
C TRP A 147 12.95 8.17 -8.33
N LYS A 148 12.44 9.22 -8.96
CA LYS A 148 12.13 9.20 -10.41
C LYS A 148 13.30 8.70 -11.27
N PRO A 149 14.57 9.08 -11.00
CA PRO A 149 15.71 8.61 -11.80
C PRO A 149 15.94 7.08 -11.74
N THR A 150 15.38 6.38 -10.76
CA THR A 150 15.52 4.92 -10.64
C THR A 150 14.67 4.14 -11.64
N GLY A 151 13.55 4.73 -12.12
CA GLY A 151 12.59 4.10 -13.00
C GLY A 151 11.74 2.99 -12.36
N LEU A 152 11.79 2.81 -11.03
CA LEU A 152 11.11 1.71 -10.34
C LEU A 152 9.64 1.99 -10.00
N GLY A 153 9.21 3.25 -10.03
CA GLY A 153 7.85 3.63 -9.68
C GLY A 153 7.47 3.32 -8.22
N GLY A 154 6.17 3.33 -7.93
CA GLY A 154 5.66 3.08 -6.57
C GLY A 154 4.13 3.13 -6.47
N ILE A 155 3.65 3.18 -5.23
CA ILE A 155 2.24 3.38 -4.90
C ILE A 155 2.12 4.59 -3.98
N LEU A 156 1.30 5.58 -4.36
CA LEU A 156 0.83 6.62 -3.47
C LEU A 156 -0.37 6.04 -2.70
N HIS A 157 -0.08 5.50 -1.52
CA HIS A 157 -1.07 4.84 -0.67
C HIS A 157 -2.01 5.87 -0.04
N CYS A 158 -3.26 5.46 0.23
CA CYS A 158 -4.28 6.26 0.92
C CYS A 158 -4.37 7.71 0.41
N PHE A 159 -4.40 7.88 -0.91
CA PHE A 159 -4.26 9.18 -1.56
C PHE A 159 -5.37 10.16 -1.15
N THR A 160 -4.98 11.34 -0.68
CA THR A 160 -5.90 12.37 -0.17
C THR A 160 -5.62 13.78 -0.70
N SER A 161 -4.75 13.92 -1.71
CA SER A 161 -4.37 15.22 -2.28
C SER A 161 -5.18 15.59 -3.53
N THR A 162 -4.64 16.50 -4.32
CA THR A 162 -5.23 17.07 -5.51
C THR A 162 -5.04 16.17 -6.73
N LEU A 163 -5.86 16.40 -7.78
CA LEU A 163 -5.67 15.73 -9.07
C LEU A 163 -4.31 16.05 -9.70
N GLU A 164 -3.80 17.28 -9.51
CA GLU A 164 -2.48 17.68 -9.99
C GLU A 164 -1.37 16.85 -9.33
N ASP A 165 -1.43 16.67 -8.02
CA ASP A 165 -0.45 15.85 -7.29
C ASP A 165 -0.52 14.38 -7.70
N ALA A 166 -1.73 13.86 -7.96
CA ALA A 166 -1.89 12.51 -8.48
C ALA A 166 -1.23 12.35 -9.87
N HIS A 167 -1.41 13.33 -10.77
CA HIS A 167 -0.74 13.31 -12.08
C HIS A 167 0.78 13.43 -11.96
N ARG A 168 1.28 14.27 -11.04
CA ARG A 168 2.73 14.34 -10.77
C ARG A 168 3.30 12.99 -10.31
N GLY A 169 2.55 12.25 -9.49
CA GLY A 169 2.91 10.87 -9.11
C GLY A 169 2.90 9.92 -10.31
N ILE A 170 1.85 9.96 -11.12
CA ILE A 170 1.72 9.12 -12.33
C ILE A 170 2.85 9.39 -13.35
N ASP A 171 3.30 10.64 -13.49
CA ASP A 171 4.45 11.04 -14.33
C ASP A 171 5.81 10.51 -13.80
N MET A 172 5.81 9.96 -12.59
CA MET A 172 6.94 9.27 -11.96
C MET A 172 6.71 7.76 -11.85
N ASP A 173 5.78 7.20 -12.65
CA ASP A 173 5.39 5.79 -12.69
C ASP A 173 4.73 5.25 -11.40
N PHE A 174 4.10 6.12 -10.61
CA PHE A 174 3.31 5.68 -9.47
C PHE A 174 1.90 5.24 -9.86
N LEU A 175 1.36 4.29 -9.11
CA LEU A 175 -0.06 4.02 -9.00
C LEU A 175 -0.64 4.83 -7.83
N VAL A 176 -1.94 5.11 -7.89
CA VAL A 176 -2.67 5.87 -6.87
C VAL A 176 -3.70 4.94 -6.21
N SER A 177 -3.60 4.76 -4.90
CA SER A 177 -4.50 3.87 -4.17
C SER A 177 -5.52 4.63 -3.34
N PHE A 178 -6.76 4.12 -3.29
CA PHE A 178 -7.86 4.69 -2.53
C PHE A 178 -8.31 3.73 -1.44
N THR A 179 -8.44 4.26 -0.22
CA THR A 179 -8.94 3.54 0.96
C THR A 179 -10.45 3.74 1.16
N ALA A 180 -10.96 3.17 2.23
CA ALA A 180 -12.36 3.33 2.61
C ALA A 180 -12.75 4.77 2.98
N ASN A 181 -11.80 5.72 3.10
CA ASN A 181 -12.11 7.14 3.23
C ASN A 181 -12.95 7.69 2.06
N ILE A 182 -12.84 7.11 0.86
CA ILE A 182 -13.68 7.45 -0.31
C ILE A 182 -15.18 7.25 -0.03
N THR A 183 -15.53 6.39 0.94
CA THR A 183 -16.91 6.11 1.34
C THR A 183 -17.52 7.21 2.24
N TYR A 184 -16.68 8.11 2.77
CA TYR A 184 -17.15 9.10 3.73
C TYR A 184 -17.94 10.23 3.06
N PRO A 185 -19.01 10.73 3.70
CA PRO A 185 -19.87 11.77 3.11
C PRO A 185 -19.10 13.01 2.65
N LYS A 186 -18.10 13.44 3.44
CA LYS A 186 -17.31 14.66 3.18
C LYS A 186 -16.14 14.44 2.21
N ALA A 187 -15.94 13.25 1.65
CA ALA A 187 -14.80 12.90 0.79
C ALA A 187 -15.07 13.16 -0.72
N GLN A 188 -15.86 14.21 -1.06
CA GLN A 188 -16.19 14.49 -2.47
C GLN A 188 -14.95 14.78 -3.30
N ASN A 189 -14.01 15.56 -2.77
CA ASN A 189 -12.73 15.84 -3.42
C ASN A 189 -11.95 14.57 -3.78
N ILE A 190 -11.92 13.57 -2.90
CA ILE A 190 -11.24 12.28 -3.17
C ILE A 190 -11.97 11.52 -4.28
N ARG A 191 -13.33 11.52 -4.25
CA ARG A 191 -14.15 10.90 -5.30
C ARG A 191 -13.94 11.57 -6.65
N ASP A 192 -13.79 12.89 -6.69
CA ASP A 192 -13.54 13.64 -7.93
C ASP A 192 -12.17 13.28 -8.52
N VAL A 193 -11.13 13.16 -7.70
CA VAL A 193 -9.81 12.65 -8.12
C VAL A 193 -9.94 11.21 -8.62
N ALA A 194 -10.56 10.33 -7.84
CA ALA A 194 -10.74 8.93 -8.21
C ALA A 194 -11.55 8.74 -9.51
N LYS A 195 -12.44 9.67 -9.83
CA LYS A 195 -13.19 9.70 -11.10
C LYS A 195 -12.32 10.11 -12.29
N ALA A 196 -11.46 11.09 -12.10
CA ALA A 196 -10.70 11.73 -13.18
C ALA A 196 -9.46 10.95 -13.61
N LEU A 197 -8.85 10.17 -12.70
CA LEU A 197 -7.61 9.43 -13.00
C LEU A 197 -7.83 8.32 -14.03
N PRO A 198 -6.81 8.00 -14.87
CA PRO A 198 -6.81 6.80 -15.69
C PRO A 198 -7.01 5.55 -14.83
N LEU A 199 -8.02 4.71 -15.14
CA LEU A 199 -8.35 3.56 -14.29
C LEU A 199 -7.21 2.55 -14.19
N GLU A 200 -6.37 2.45 -15.21
CA GLU A 200 -5.17 1.61 -15.25
C GLU A 200 -4.05 2.07 -14.29
N LYS A 201 -4.20 3.23 -13.67
CA LYS A 201 -3.30 3.76 -12.64
C LYS A 201 -3.88 3.73 -11.23
N VAL A 202 -5.06 3.14 -11.04
CA VAL A 202 -5.78 3.12 -9.76
C VAL A 202 -5.67 1.76 -9.08
N LEU A 203 -5.45 1.78 -7.76
CA LEU A 203 -5.57 0.64 -6.85
C LEU A 203 -6.64 0.92 -5.80
N ILE A 204 -7.06 -0.13 -5.11
CA ILE A 204 -7.93 -0.09 -3.94
C ILE A 204 -7.31 -0.85 -2.78
N GLU A 205 -7.56 -0.37 -1.57
CA GLU A 205 -7.00 -0.93 -0.35
C GLU A 205 -7.90 -0.67 0.85
N THR A 206 -7.61 -1.29 1.98
CA THR A 206 -8.34 -1.03 3.22
C THR A 206 -7.62 -0.10 4.16
N ASP A 207 -6.30 -0.16 4.25
CA ASP A 207 -5.49 0.42 5.34
C ASP A 207 -5.94 -0.11 6.71
N SER A 208 -6.43 -1.35 6.73
CA SER A 208 -6.91 -1.97 7.97
C SER A 208 -5.76 -2.21 8.97
N PRO A 209 -6.01 -2.01 10.29
CA PRO A 209 -7.28 -1.88 11.00
C PRO A 209 -7.93 -0.48 11.01
N TYR A 210 -7.34 0.48 10.32
CA TYR A 210 -7.79 1.88 10.29
C TYR A 210 -8.88 2.12 9.23
N LEU A 211 -9.45 3.32 9.21
CA LEU A 211 -10.30 3.85 8.14
C LEU A 211 -11.50 2.96 7.77
N ALA A 212 -12.20 2.35 8.75
CA ALA A 212 -13.39 1.55 8.48
C ALA A 212 -14.39 2.27 7.57
N PRO A 213 -14.95 1.60 6.52
CA PRO A 213 -15.87 2.21 5.59
C PRO A 213 -17.17 2.67 6.25
N GLN A 214 -17.88 3.61 5.61
CA GLN A 214 -19.06 4.26 6.19
C GLN A 214 -20.11 3.28 6.77
N PRO A 215 -20.43 2.13 6.15
CA PRO A 215 -21.42 1.20 6.71
C PRO A 215 -21.03 0.58 8.07
N VAL A 216 -19.74 0.52 8.36
CA VAL A 216 -19.20 -0.05 9.61
C VAL A 216 -18.31 0.94 10.37
N ARG A 217 -18.50 2.23 10.11
CA ARG A 217 -17.69 3.28 10.75
C ARG A 217 -17.75 3.21 12.27
N GLY A 218 -16.59 3.38 12.92
CA GLY A 218 -16.43 3.24 14.37
C GLY A 218 -16.13 1.81 14.84
N LYS A 219 -16.11 0.83 13.93
CA LYS A 219 -15.59 -0.51 14.19
C LYS A 219 -14.18 -0.65 13.64
N ARG A 220 -13.47 -1.73 14.04
CA ARG A 220 -12.20 -2.10 13.43
C ARG A 220 -12.41 -2.40 11.93
N ASN A 221 -11.57 -1.84 11.07
CA ASN A 221 -11.51 -2.20 9.66
C ASN A 221 -10.86 -3.58 9.48
N GLU A 222 -11.12 -4.23 8.33
CA GLU A 222 -10.49 -5.51 7.96
C GLU A 222 -10.42 -5.63 6.41
N PRO A 223 -9.51 -6.46 5.87
CA PRO A 223 -9.32 -6.60 4.41
C PRO A 223 -10.57 -6.99 3.63
N ALA A 224 -11.54 -7.67 4.26
CA ALA A 224 -12.84 -7.99 3.64
C ALA A 224 -13.59 -6.74 3.13
N TYR A 225 -13.34 -5.59 3.76
CA TYR A 225 -14.04 -4.34 3.42
C TYR A 225 -13.44 -3.58 2.23
N VAL A 226 -12.39 -4.09 1.58
CA VAL A 226 -11.95 -3.55 0.30
C VAL A 226 -13.07 -3.63 -0.76
N ALA A 227 -14.01 -4.57 -0.60
CA ALA A 227 -15.21 -4.67 -1.41
C ALA A 227 -16.09 -3.40 -1.35
N GLU A 228 -16.14 -2.70 -0.21
CA GLU A 228 -16.88 -1.45 -0.07
C GLU A 228 -16.18 -0.30 -0.83
N VAL A 229 -14.85 -0.29 -0.85
CA VAL A 229 -14.07 0.67 -1.65
C VAL A 229 -14.34 0.45 -3.14
N ALA A 230 -14.31 -0.81 -3.60
CA ALA A 230 -14.63 -1.18 -4.98
C ALA A 230 -16.04 -0.72 -5.39
N LYS A 231 -17.06 -0.91 -4.54
CA LYS A 231 -18.44 -0.48 -4.79
C LYS A 231 -18.56 1.04 -4.95
N VAL A 232 -17.90 1.81 -4.08
CA VAL A 232 -17.94 3.27 -4.18
C VAL A 232 -17.21 3.75 -5.43
N LEU A 233 -16.05 3.18 -5.75
CA LEU A 233 -15.32 3.52 -6.97
C LEU A 233 -16.12 3.17 -8.23
N ALA A 234 -16.84 2.05 -8.23
CA ALA A 234 -17.76 1.67 -9.30
C ALA A 234 -18.86 2.70 -9.52
N ASN A 235 -19.52 3.13 -8.45
CA ASN A 235 -20.54 4.18 -8.50
C ASN A 235 -19.98 5.51 -8.98
N VAL A 236 -18.79 5.91 -8.50
CA VAL A 236 -18.14 7.17 -8.89
C VAL A 236 -17.80 7.21 -10.38
N ARG A 237 -17.46 6.05 -10.95
CA ARG A 237 -17.06 5.90 -12.36
C ARG A 237 -18.17 5.44 -13.30
N ASP A 238 -19.34 5.17 -12.77
CA ASP A 238 -20.48 4.61 -13.54
C ASP A 238 -20.08 3.31 -14.28
N LEU A 239 -19.42 2.41 -13.53
CA LEU A 239 -18.96 1.10 -14.02
C LEU A 239 -19.47 -0.03 -13.14
N PRO A 240 -19.60 -1.27 -13.66
CA PRO A 240 -19.85 -2.44 -12.83
C PRO A 240 -18.73 -2.66 -11.79
N VAL A 241 -19.09 -3.09 -10.59
CA VAL A 241 -18.10 -3.35 -9.53
C VAL A 241 -17.10 -4.45 -9.93
N GLU A 242 -17.54 -5.40 -10.73
CA GLU A 242 -16.69 -6.47 -11.29
C GLU A 242 -15.62 -5.90 -12.22
N ALA A 243 -15.92 -4.85 -12.98
CA ALA A 243 -14.95 -4.18 -13.85
C ALA A 243 -13.88 -3.43 -13.03
N ILE A 244 -14.29 -2.76 -11.95
CA ILE A 244 -13.36 -2.14 -11.01
C ILE A 244 -12.45 -3.17 -10.37
N ALA A 245 -13.02 -4.24 -9.83
CA ALA A 245 -12.26 -5.31 -9.18
C ALA A 245 -11.25 -5.95 -10.15
N ALA A 246 -11.67 -6.26 -11.36
CA ALA A 246 -10.81 -6.84 -12.39
C ALA A 246 -9.66 -5.88 -12.77
N GLN A 247 -9.98 -4.61 -13.04
CA GLN A 247 -8.97 -3.65 -13.47
C GLN A 247 -7.97 -3.33 -12.36
N THR A 248 -8.41 -3.09 -11.12
CA THR A 248 -7.50 -2.78 -10.01
C THR A 248 -6.62 -3.98 -9.65
N THR A 249 -7.15 -5.19 -9.73
CA THR A 249 -6.37 -6.42 -9.56
C THR A 249 -5.35 -6.59 -10.70
N GLU A 250 -5.73 -6.33 -11.95
CA GLU A 250 -4.80 -6.37 -13.09
C GLU A 250 -3.70 -5.30 -12.97
N ASN A 251 -4.04 -4.09 -12.50
CA ASN A 251 -3.07 -3.03 -12.25
C ASN A 251 -2.00 -3.46 -11.22
N PHE A 252 -2.44 -4.12 -10.14
CA PHE A 252 -1.53 -4.66 -9.13
C PHE A 252 -0.55 -5.66 -9.76
N TRP A 253 -1.05 -6.66 -10.50
CA TRP A 253 -0.21 -7.70 -11.09
C TRP A 253 0.69 -7.19 -12.22
N ARG A 254 0.27 -6.18 -12.95
CA ARG A 254 1.09 -5.52 -13.97
C ARG A 254 2.22 -4.73 -13.34
N PHE A 255 1.96 -4.12 -12.17
CA PHE A 255 2.96 -3.33 -11.45
C PHE A 255 3.98 -4.22 -10.72
N PHE A 256 3.53 -5.31 -10.13
CA PHE A 256 4.41 -6.29 -9.48
C PHE A 256 4.60 -7.50 -10.39
N PRO A 257 5.75 -7.62 -11.10
CA PRO A 257 6.02 -8.74 -12.04
C PRO A 257 6.42 -10.02 -11.28
N ILE A 258 5.55 -10.50 -10.40
CA ILE A 258 5.68 -11.71 -9.60
C ILE A 258 4.69 -12.76 -10.08
N ALA A 259 4.93 -14.05 -9.79
CA ALA A 259 4.03 -15.11 -10.17
C ALA A 259 2.67 -14.97 -9.45
N ARG A 260 1.58 -14.88 -10.21
CA ARG A 260 0.22 -14.87 -9.65
C ARG A 260 -0.05 -16.20 -8.95
N PRO A 261 -0.64 -16.21 -7.74
CA PRO A 261 -1.08 -17.44 -7.10
C PRO A 261 -2.04 -18.21 -8.01
N GLY A 262 -1.79 -19.52 -8.20
CA GLY A 262 -2.63 -20.39 -9.03
C GLY A 262 -2.46 -20.25 -10.54
N ALA A 263 -1.56 -19.42 -11.05
CA ALA A 263 -1.14 -19.47 -12.43
C ALA A 263 -0.29 -20.73 -12.64
N SER A 264 -0.88 -21.78 -13.24
CA SER A 264 -0.12 -22.93 -13.72
C SER A 264 0.93 -22.42 -14.71
N HIS A 265 2.20 -22.77 -14.49
CA HIS A 265 3.23 -22.65 -15.51
C HIS A 265 2.77 -23.48 -16.73
N VAL A 266 2.15 -22.83 -17.70
CA VAL A 266 2.06 -23.40 -19.04
C VAL A 266 3.48 -23.34 -19.58
N GLY A 267 4.15 -24.48 -19.50
CA GLY A 267 5.54 -24.64 -19.89
C GLY A 267 5.74 -24.17 -21.33
N GLU A 268 6.59 -23.20 -21.53
CA GLU A 268 7.32 -23.07 -22.78
C GLU A 268 8.39 -24.16 -22.81
N SER A 269 7.98 -25.34 -23.33
CA SER A 269 8.92 -26.32 -23.87
C SER A 269 9.48 -25.75 -25.18
N ARG A 270 10.72 -25.32 -25.15
CA ARG A 270 11.59 -25.25 -26.31
C ARG A 270 12.93 -25.96 -26.02
#